data_1f2a5095c0db16ce1984294c8fbc4f6f
#
_entry.id   1f2a5095c0db16ce1984294c8fbc4f6f
#
_cell.length_a   1.000
_cell.length_b   1.000
_cell.length_c   1.000
_cell.angle_alpha   90.00
_cell.angle_beta   90.00
_cell.angle_gamma   90.00
#
_symmetry.space_group_name_H-M   'P 1'
#
loop_
_entity.id
_entity.type
_entity.pdbx_description
1 polymer ?
#
loop_
_entity_poly.entity_id
_entity_poly.type
_entity_poly.pdbx_seq_one_letter_code
_entity_poly.pdbx_strand_id
1 'polypeptide(L)'
;MVDNKLFPTFPTPVILYNFGKDSHDLNVSLVNDILKERKSDDDGRVASNMGGWHSILKMEDRYDSFKTLRDKIEECSNDYCRQTGHEDGLIVEKLWANISGPADINMPHHHGASALTGVYYPLYEMVDGEMKVQYQENPKLLPGSWDGKRGGSVVFHDPVYGQKIRLRKTKDVSPFTIEHYHLYPVS
;
A
#
# COMPACT_ATOMS: atom_id res chain seq x y z
N MET A 1 -44.41 15.07 -1.22
CA MET A 1 -42.96 14.80 -1.28
C MET A 1 -42.77 13.32 -1.00
N VAL A 2 -42.05 12.63 -1.86
CA VAL A 2 -41.68 11.21 -1.60
C VAL A 2 -40.54 11.22 -0.59
N ASP A 3 -40.74 10.61 0.57
CA ASP A 3 -39.68 10.42 1.55
C ASP A 3 -38.77 9.29 1.06
N ASN A 4 -37.48 9.54 0.86
CA ASN A 4 -36.53 8.55 0.41
C ASN A 4 -35.33 8.48 1.36
N LYS A 5 -34.80 7.28 1.55
CA LYS A 5 -33.62 7.02 2.38
C LYS A 5 -32.66 6.13 1.62
N LEU A 6 -31.41 6.58 1.48
CA LEU A 6 -30.34 5.78 0.88
C LEU A 6 -29.76 4.84 1.94
N PHE A 7 -29.69 3.55 1.62
CA PHE A 7 -28.99 2.56 2.43
C PHE A 7 -27.82 2.00 1.63
N PRO A 8 -26.58 2.28 1.99
CA PRO A 8 -25.41 1.63 1.40
C PRO A 8 -25.34 0.19 1.91
N THR A 9 -25.74 -0.78 1.09
CA THR A 9 -25.92 -2.16 1.53
C THR A 9 -24.61 -2.96 1.56
N PHE A 10 -23.69 -2.68 0.64
CA PHE A 10 -22.41 -3.37 0.54
C PHE A 10 -21.27 -2.38 0.19
N PRO A 11 -21.03 -1.36 1.00
CA PRO A 11 -19.91 -0.46 0.75
C PRO A 11 -18.60 -1.20 0.99
N THR A 12 -17.61 -1.00 0.12
CA THR A 12 -16.24 -1.39 0.37
C THR A 12 -15.49 -0.17 0.91
N PRO A 13 -15.32 -0.04 2.22
CA PRO A 13 -14.64 1.10 2.80
C PRO A 13 -13.14 1.06 2.46
N VAL A 14 -12.59 2.22 2.10
CA VAL A 14 -11.16 2.42 1.89
C VAL A 14 -10.75 3.62 2.72
N ILE A 15 -9.75 3.44 3.59
CA ILE A 15 -9.20 4.54 4.39
C ILE A 15 -7.77 4.84 3.93
N LEU A 16 -7.44 6.12 3.90
CA LEU A 16 -6.11 6.61 3.60
C LEU A 16 -5.51 7.20 4.87
N TYR A 17 -4.37 6.67 5.28
CA TYR A 17 -3.60 7.18 6.40
C TYR A 17 -2.37 7.93 5.88
N ASN A 18 -2.13 9.12 6.42
CA ASN A 18 -0.93 9.90 6.15
C ASN A 18 -0.12 10.01 7.44
N PHE A 19 1.05 9.39 7.47
CA PHE A 19 1.93 9.41 8.65
C PHE A 19 2.70 10.75 8.81
N GLY A 20 2.55 11.67 7.85
CA GLY A 20 3.11 13.01 7.96
C GLY A 20 4.64 13.06 7.97
N LYS A 21 5.14 14.18 8.47
CA LYS A 21 6.59 14.45 8.53
C LYS A 21 7.34 13.53 9.48
N ASP A 22 6.68 13.04 10.50
CA ASP A 22 7.27 12.16 11.52
C ASP A 22 7.63 10.78 10.97
N SER A 23 7.20 10.44 9.75
CA SER A 23 7.60 9.22 9.06
C SER A 23 8.89 9.34 8.24
N HIS A 24 9.56 10.49 8.23
CA HIS A 24 10.75 10.71 7.39
C HIS A 24 11.84 9.67 7.64
N ASP A 25 12.29 9.55 8.88
CA ASP A 25 13.40 8.64 9.23
C ASP A 25 13.03 7.18 9.00
N LEU A 26 11.78 6.83 9.26
CA LEU A 26 11.25 5.50 8.96
C LEU A 26 11.30 5.24 7.44
N ASN A 27 10.86 6.18 6.63
CA ASN A 27 10.86 6.02 5.16
C ASN A 27 12.28 5.88 4.59
N VAL A 28 13.22 6.66 5.11
CA VAL A 28 14.64 6.53 4.73
C VAL A 28 15.16 5.14 5.09
N SER A 29 14.89 4.67 6.30
CA SER A 29 15.31 3.34 6.76
C SER A 29 14.68 2.22 5.92
N LEU A 30 13.38 2.30 5.63
CA LEU A 30 12.67 1.34 4.79
C LEU A 30 13.26 1.25 3.39
N VAL A 31 13.52 2.40 2.75
CA VAL A 31 14.11 2.41 1.40
C VAL A 31 15.52 1.82 1.41
N ASN A 32 16.34 2.14 2.40
CA ASN A 32 17.68 1.56 2.54
C ASN A 32 17.62 0.04 2.72
N ASP A 33 16.70 -0.47 3.54
CA ASP A 33 16.54 -1.90 3.76
C ASP A 33 16.00 -2.62 2.52
N ILE A 34 15.08 -2.00 1.76
CA ILE A 34 14.60 -2.50 0.47
C ILE A 34 15.76 -2.61 -0.55
N LEU A 35 16.58 -1.57 -0.67
CA LEU A 35 17.72 -1.58 -1.58
C LEU A 35 18.79 -2.60 -1.17
N LYS A 36 19.00 -2.78 0.13
CA LYS A 36 19.89 -3.81 0.67
C LYS A 36 19.39 -5.21 0.36
N GLU A 37 18.08 -5.45 0.55
CA GLU A 37 17.46 -6.75 0.21
C GLU A 37 17.59 -7.03 -1.28
N ARG A 38 17.25 -6.07 -2.13
CA ARG A 38 17.40 -6.21 -3.58
C ARG A 38 18.83 -6.54 -4.01
N LYS A 39 19.82 -5.92 -3.36
CA LYS A 39 21.23 -6.21 -3.67
C LYS A 39 21.64 -7.62 -3.32
N SER A 40 21.00 -8.22 -2.31
CA SER A 40 21.26 -9.61 -1.89
C SER A 40 20.47 -10.65 -2.68
N ASP A 41 19.36 -10.24 -3.29
CA ASP A 41 18.44 -11.06 -4.09
C ASP A 41 17.95 -10.23 -5.29
N ASP A 42 18.79 -10.12 -6.32
CA ASP A 42 18.52 -9.27 -7.48
C ASP A 42 17.38 -9.81 -8.37
N ASP A 43 17.19 -11.11 -8.37
CA ASP A 43 16.11 -11.76 -9.12
C ASP A 43 14.74 -11.50 -8.50
N GLY A 44 14.67 -11.47 -7.16
CA GLY A 44 13.43 -11.33 -6.42
C GLY A 44 12.44 -12.46 -6.65
N ARG A 45 11.19 -12.23 -6.28
CA ARG A 45 10.09 -13.17 -6.49
C ARG A 45 9.24 -12.81 -7.70
N VAL A 46 8.77 -13.83 -8.38
CA VAL A 46 7.69 -13.72 -9.37
C VAL A 46 6.36 -14.03 -8.68
N ALA A 47 5.47 -13.05 -8.66
CA ALA A 47 4.12 -13.16 -8.09
C ALA A 47 3.11 -12.54 -9.07
N SER A 48 2.44 -11.45 -8.66
CA SER A 48 1.57 -10.67 -9.55
C SER A 48 2.33 -9.64 -10.40
N ASN A 49 3.62 -9.44 -10.13
CA ASN A 49 4.45 -8.46 -10.82
C ASN A 49 4.76 -8.90 -12.26
N MET A 50 4.60 -7.95 -13.18
CA MET A 50 5.10 -8.01 -14.55
C MET A 50 6.12 -6.89 -14.71
N GLY A 51 7.40 -7.26 -14.79
CA GLY A 51 8.51 -6.34 -14.56
C GLY A 51 8.67 -5.98 -13.07
N GLY A 52 9.59 -5.07 -12.78
CA GLY A 52 9.89 -4.68 -11.43
C GLY A 52 10.52 -5.79 -10.57
N TRP A 53 10.77 -5.45 -9.33
CA TRP A 53 11.33 -6.39 -8.35
C TRP A 53 10.36 -6.54 -7.17
N HIS A 54 10.22 -7.77 -6.68
CA HIS A 54 9.40 -8.13 -5.52
C HIS A 54 10.28 -8.83 -4.51
N SER A 55 10.31 -8.35 -3.27
CA SER A 55 11.08 -8.95 -2.19
C SER A 55 10.53 -10.32 -1.78
N ILE A 56 11.27 -10.99 -0.93
CA ILE A 56 10.71 -12.09 -0.14
C ILE A 56 9.54 -11.59 0.72
N LEU A 57 8.74 -12.52 1.21
CA LEU A 57 7.71 -12.26 2.22
C LEU A 57 8.35 -12.14 3.61
N LYS A 58 7.62 -11.50 4.53
CA LYS A 58 8.04 -11.33 5.94
C LYS A 58 9.34 -10.51 6.08
N MET A 59 9.37 -9.37 5.41
CA MET A 59 10.47 -8.41 5.56
C MET A 59 10.61 -7.93 7.02
N GLU A 60 9.51 -7.96 7.78
CA GLU A 60 9.48 -7.65 9.22
C GLU A 60 10.29 -8.63 10.08
N ASP A 61 10.55 -9.83 9.61
CA ASP A 61 11.41 -10.77 10.31
C ASP A 61 12.91 -10.45 10.14
N ARG A 62 13.25 -9.63 9.15
CA ARG A 62 14.63 -9.30 8.78
C ARG A 62 15.07 -7.88 9.16
N TYR A 63 14.15 -6.92 9.14
CA TYR A 63 14.49 -5.51 9.26
C TYR A 63 13.66 -4.81 10.32
N ASP A 64 14.32 -4.06 11.20
CA ASP A 64 13.64 -3.33 12.28
C ASP A 64 12.76 -2.18 11.75
N SER A 65 13.10 -1.59 10.60
CA SER A 65 12.26 -0.60 9.94
C SER A 65 10.91 -1.20 9.53
N PHE A 66 10.89 -2.43 9.06
CA PHE A 66 9.66 -3.16 8.71
C PHE A 66 8.87 -3.57 9.95
N LYS A 67 9.51 -3.91 11.07
CA LYS A 67 8.81 -4.12 12.36
C LYS A 67 8.11 -2.84 12.81
N THR A 68 8.81 -1.72 12.76
CA THR A 68 8.24 -0.41 13.11
C THR A 68 7.06 -0.05 12.21
N LEU A 69 7.17 -0.32 10.91
CA LEU A 69 6.06 -0.11 9.97
C LEU A 69 4.89 -1.04 10.28
N ARG A 70 5.14 -2.31 10.56
CA ARG A 70 4.11 -3.29 10.96
C ARG A 70 3.29 -2.76 12.13
N ASP A 71 3.96 -2.32 13.19
CA ASP A 71 3.27 -1.84 14.40
C ASP A 71 2.37 -0.64 14.08
N LYS A 72 2.83 0.30 13.24
CA LYS A 72 2.02 1.42 12.77
C LYS A 72 0.83 0.98 11.90
N ILE A 73 1.02 -0.01 11.06
CA ILE A 73 -0.04 -0.56 10.21
C ILE A 73 -1.10 -1.25 11.08
N GLU A 74 -0.70 -1.99 12.12
CA GLU A 74 -1.62 -2.63 13.06
C GLU A 74 -2.46 -1.59 13.82
N GLU A 75 -1.88 -0.46 14.23
CA GLU A 75 -2.63 0.66 14.80
C GLU A 75 -3.70 1.19 13.81
N CYS A 76 -3.32 1.41 12.54
CA CYS A 76 -4.23 1.85 11.49
C CYS A 76 -5.33 0.83 11.22
N SER A 77 -5.00 -0.45 11.24
CA SER A 77 -5.96 -1.53 10.99
C SER A 77 -6.99 -1.65 12.10
N ASN A 78 -6.55 -1.48 13.35
CA ASN A 78 -7.46 -1.46 14.49
C ASN A 78 -8.35 -0.20 14.47
N ASP A 79 -7.82 0.94 14.04
CA ASP A 79 -8.62 2.14 13.82
C ASP A 79 -9.65 1.94 12.69
N TYR A 80 -9.26 1.33 11.56
CA TYR A 80 -10.17 0.93 10.51
C TYR A 80 -11.31 0.05 11.03
N CYS A 81 -11.00 -0.99 11.82
CA CYS A 81 -11.99 -1.89 12.41
C CYS A 81 -13.00 -1.13 13.27
N ARG A 82 -12.52 -0.24 14.15
CA ARG A 82 -13.42 0.60 14.98
C ARG A 82 -14.32 1.50 14.15
N GLN A 83 -13.78 2.14 13.09
CA GLN A 83 -14.57 3.04 12.23
C GLN A 83 -15.61 2.28 11.39
N THR A 84 -15.36 1.05 11.05
CA THR A 84 -16.24 0.23 10.20
C THR A 84 -17.15 -0.73 10.99
N GLY A 85 -17.04 -0.73 12.32
CA GLY A 85 -17.85 -1.58 13.19
C GLY A 85 -17.43 -3.05 13.18
N HIS A 86 -16.20 -3.34 12.80
CA HIS A 86 -15.62 -4.68 12.89
C HIS A 86 -14.90 -4.86 14.23
N GLU A 87 -14.68 -6.11 14.62
CA GLU A 87 -13.81 -6.42 15.76
C GLU A 87 -12.39 -5.97 15.47
N ASP A 88 -11.73 -5.40 16.46
CA ASP A 88 -10.31 -5.07 16.41
C ASP A 88 -9.43 -6.28 16.71
N GLY A 89 -8.10 -6.10 16.72
CA GLY A 89 -7.14 -7.17 16.98
C GLY A 89 -6.59 -7.83 15.72
N LEU A 90 -6.71 -7.18 14.55
CA LEU A 90 -6.04 -7.62 13.34
C LEU A 90 -4.53 -7.52 13.50
N ILE A 91 -3.83 -8.57 13.06
CA ILE A 91 -2.38 -8.60 12.99
C ILE A 91 -1.89 -8.62 11.55
N VAL A 92 -0.76 -7.99 11.30
CA VAL A 92 -0.07 -8.11 10.01
C VAL A 92 0.58 -9.48 9.93
N GLU A 93 0.16 -10.28 8.97
CA GLU A 93 0.77 -11.60 8.75
C GLU A 93 2.07 -11.50 7.96
N LYS A 94 2.11 -10.64 6.95
CA LYS A 94 3.27 -10.52 6.05
C LYS A 94 3.38 -9.10 5.49
N LEU A 95 4.62 -8.64 5.41
CA LEU A 95 5.04 -7.47 4.67
C LEU A 95 6.01 -7.87 3.56
N TRP A 96 5.89 -7.23 2.43
CA TRP A 96 6.85 -7.33 1.33
C TRP A 96 6.98 -6.02 0.59
N ALA A 97 8.08 -5.84 -0.09
CA ALA A 97 8.37 -4.64 -0.86
C ALA A 97 8.36 -4.92 -2.36
N ASN A 98 7.95 -3.93 -3.12
CA ASN A 98 8.08 -3.90 -4.57
C ASN A 98 8.88 -2.66 -5.00
N ILE A 99 9.68 -2.82 -6.04
CA ILE A 99 10.31 -1.72 -6.77
C ILE A 99 9.82 -1.81 -8.20
N SER A 100 9.14 -0.78 -8.66
CA SER A 100 8.57 -0.73 -10.00
C SER A 100 9.14 0.43 -10.79
N GLY A 101 9.62 0.16 -11.98
CA GLY A 101 10.04 1.14 -12.96
C GLY A 101 8.89 1.61 -13.87
N PRO A 102 9.21 2.42 -14.88
CA PRO A 102 8.23 2.79 -15.91
C PRO A 102 7.70 1.54 -16.64
N ALA A 103 6.38 1.45 -16.75
CA ALA A 103 5.64 0.34 -17.38
C ALA A 103 5.61 -0.98 -16.60
N ASP A 104 6.24 -1.10 -15.47
CA ASP A 104 6.05 -2.25 -14.58
C ASP A 104 4.66 -2.18 -13.92
N ILE A 105 4.02 -3.33 -13.80
CA ILE A 105 2.68 -3.45 -13.24
C ILE A 105 2.58 -4.67 -12.32
N ASN A 106 1.68 -4.58 -11.34
CA ASN A 106 1.13 -5.76 -10.69
C ASN A 106 -0.23 -6.08 -11.33
N MET A 107 -0.38 -7.31 -11.78
CA MET A 107 -1.64 -7.79 -12.35
C MET A 107 -2.77 -7.70 -11.31
N PRO A 108 -4.01 -7.45 -11.73
CA PRO A 108 -5.15 -7.53 -10.83
C PRO A 108 -5.19 -8.88 -10.12
N HIS A 109 -5.23 -8.85 -8.81
CA HIS A 109 -5.25 -10.06 -7.96
C HIS A 109 -5.96 -9.76 -6.65
N HIS A 110 -6.19 -10.80 -5.88
CA HIS A 110 -6.77 -10.72 -4.54
C HIS A 110 -5.90 -11.50 -3.55
N HIS A 111 -6.03 -11.17 -2.28
CA HIS A 111 -5.26 -11.80 -1.19
C HIS A 111 -6.11 -12.83 -0.40
N GLY A 112 -6.81 -13.68 -1.11
CA GLY A 112 -7.49 -14.87 -0.58
C GLY A 112 -8.24 -14.66 0.73
N ALA A 113 -7.69 -15.17 1.81
CA ALA A 113 -8.32 -15.18 3.14
C ALA A 113 -8.00 -13.92 3.99
N SER A 114 -7.34 -12.89 3.44
CA SER A 114 -7.03 -11.70 4.24
C SER A 114 -8.28 -10.92 4.60
N ALA A 115 -8.38 -10.48 5.84
CA ALA A 115 -9.42 -9.58 6.30
C ALA A 115 -9.22 -8.16 5.76
N LEU A 116 -7.99 -7.68 5.74
CA LEU A 116 -7.58 -6.39 5.15
C LEU A 116 -6.33 -6.55 4.31
N THR A 117 -6.21 -5.72 3.30
CA THR A 117 -4.98 -5.51 2.54
C THR A 117 -4.67 -4.03 2.44
N GLY A 118 -3.41 -3.69 2.32
CA GLY A 118 -3.01 -2.31 2.17
C GLY A 118 -1.70 -2.15 1.42
N VAL A 119 -1.45 -0.92 1.01
CA VAL A 119 -0.21 -0.53 0.34
C VAL A 119 0.34 0.70 1.02
N TYR A 120 1.58 0.62 1.47
CA TYR A 120 2.34 1.74 1.99
C TYR A 120 3.31 2.26 0.95
N TYR A 121 3.40 3.56 0.84
CA TYR A 121 4.30 4.24 -0.07
C TYR A 121 5.32 5.05 0.74
N PRO A 122 6.54 4.55 0.93
CA PRO A 122 7.61 5.36 1.49
C PRO A 122 7.99 6.43 0.46
N LEU A 123 7.55 7.66 0.70
CA LEU A 123 7.79 8.79 -0.20
C LEU A 123 9.19 9.33 0.03
N TYR A 124 9.96 9.44 -1.03
CA TYR A 124 11.25 10.10 -1.02
C TYR A 124 11.49 10.82 -2.36
N GLU A 125 12.33 11.81 -2.33
CA GLU A 125 12.85 12.52 -3.49
C GLU A 125 14.37 12.58 -3.38
N MET A 126 15.04 12.38 -4.49
CA MET A 126 16.48 12.63 -4.57
C MET A 126 16.68 14.09 -5.02
N VAL A 127 17.23 14.92 -4.16
CA VAL A 127 17.59 16.31 -4.48
C VAL A 127 19.08 16.48 -4.20
N ASP A 128 19.81 16.85 -5.23
CA ASP A 128 21.29 17.04 -5.15
C ASP A 128 22.05 15.81 -4.65
N GLY A 129 21.53 14.60 -4.94
CA GLY A 129 22.13 13.34 -4.50
C GLY A 129 21.76 12.93 -3.06
N GLU A 130 20.98 13.71 -2.36
CA GLU A 130 20.44 13.38 -1.04
C GLU A 130 18.99 12.92 -1.13
N MET A 131 18.63 11.93 -0.30
CA MET A 131 17.28 11.43 -0.22
C MET A 131 16.40 12.40 0.56
N LYS A 132 15.36 12.94 -0.09
CA LYS A 132 14.33 13.77 0.55
C LYS A 132 12.98 13.10 0.47
N VAL A 133 12.23 13.14 1.57
CA VAL A 133 10.87 12.60 1.62
C VAL A 133 9.87 13.69 1.25
N GLN A 134 9.04 13.42 0.26
CA GLN A 134 7.92 14.28 -0.09
C GLN A 134 6.64 13.82 0.62
N TYR A 135 5.93 14.79 1.19
CA TYR A 135 4.63 14.59 1.82
C TYR A 135 3.53 15.11 0.90
N GLN A 136 2.54 14.27 0.65
CA GLN A 136 1.35 14.68 -0.10
C GLN A 136 0.17 14.89 0.86
N GLU A 137 -0.43 16.07 0.79
CA GLU A 137 -1.50 16.45 1.69
C GLU A 137 -2.86 15.81 1.36
N ASN A 138 -3.11 15.37 0.14
CA ASN A 138 -4.36 14.66 -0.20
C ASN A 138 -4.22 13.86 -1.51
N PRO A 139 -4.31 12.53 -1.48
CA PRO A 139 -4.46 11.76 -2.71
C PRO A 139 -5.84 12.05 -3.32
N LYS A 140 -5.88 12.53 -4.54
CA LYS A 140 -7.14 12.72 -5.26
C LYS A 140 -7.66 11.37 -5.77
N LEU A 141 -8.87 11.04 -5.40
CA LEU A 141 -9.64 9.98 -6.04
C LEU A 141 -10.01 10.45 -7.45
N LEU A 142 -9.58 9.72 -8.46
CA LEU A 142 -9.94 10.01 -9.84
C LEU A 142 -10.62 8.78 -10.45
N PRO A 143 -11.88 8.89 -10.86
CA PRO A 143 -12.43 7.94 -11.82
C PRO A 143 -11.73 8.18 -13.16
N GLY A 144 -11.30 7.15 -13.84
CA GLY A 144 -10.81 7.39 -15.16
C GLY A 144 -9.92 6.39 -15.83
N SER A 145 -9.69 6.63 -17.11
CA SER A 145 -8.92 5.84 -18.03
C SER A 145 -7.43 5.79 -17.65
N TRP A 146 -6.85 4.64 -17.83
CA TRP A 146 -5.41 4.47 -17.76
C TRP A 146 -4.75 5.07 -19.01
N ASP A 147 -3.89 6.05 -18.84
CA ASP A 147 -3.18 6.71 -19.93
C ASP A 147 -1.75 6.23 -20.17
N GLY A 148 -1.33 5.18 -19.46
CA GLY A 148 0.00 4.57 -19.57
C GLY A 148 1.18 5.43 -19.08
N LYS A 149 0.93 6.67 -18.67
CA LYS A 149 1.99 7.63 -18.34
C LYS A 149 2.22 7.84 -16.84
N ARG A 150 1.50 7.10 -15.99
CA ARG A 150 1.40 7.43 -14.58
C ARG A 150 1.46 6.18 -13.73
N GLY A 151 2.66 5.84 -13.28
CA GLY A 151 2.92 4.72 -12.39
C GLY A 151 2.54 4.96 -10.92
N GLY A 152 2.69 3.96 -10.08
CA GLY A 152 2.55 4.04 -8.62
C GLY A 152 1.12 4.25 -8.12
N SER A 153 0.10 3.89 -8.90
CA SER A 153 -1.30 3.98 -8.48
C SER A 153 -1.83 2.63 -8.05
N VAL A 154 -2.60 2.60 -6.97
CA VAL A 154 -3.49 1.47 -6.66
C VAL A 154 -4.79 1.63 -7.41
N VAL A 155 -5.26 0.57 -8.07
CA VAL A 155 -6.53 0.53 -8.78
C VAL A 155 -7.42 -0.50 -8.13
N PHE A 156 -8.56 -0.05 -7.60
CA PHE A 156 -9.59 -0.95 -7.11
C PHE A 156 -10.56 -1.28 -8.25
N HIS A 157 -10.80 -2.57 -8.45
CA HIS A 157 -11.76 -3.07 -9.39
C HIS A 157 -13.06 -3.41 -8.66
N ASP A 158 -14.16 -2.78 -9.05
CA ASP A 158 -15.48 -3.18 -8.59
C ASP A 158 -15.83 -4.54 -9.21
N PRO A 159 -16.04 -5.59 -8.39
CA PRO A 159 -16.34 -6.92 -8.92
C PRO A 159 -17.74 -7.04 -9.54
N VAL A 160 -18.65 -6.10 -9.23
CA VAL A 160 -20.05 -6.17 -9.68
C VAL A 160 -20.26 -5.41 -10.98
N TYR A 161 -19.74 -4.18 -11.07
CA TYR A 161 -20.02 -3.29 -12.21
C TYR A 161 -18.83 -3.08 -13.14
N GLY A 162 -17.68 -3.69 -12.85
CA GLY A 162 -16.47 -3.52 -13.64
C GLY A 162 -15.88 -2.10 -13.60
N GLN A 163 -16.39 -1.25 -12.73
CA GLN A 163 -15.87 0.10 -12.54
C GLN A 163 -14.49 0.04 -11.85
N LYS A 164 -13.68 1.05 -12.11
CA LYS A 164 -12.33 1.14 -11.54
C LYS A 164 -12.21 2.44 -10.78
N ILE A 165 -11.85 2.34 -9.51
CA ILE A 165 -11.44 3.48 -8.70
C ILE A 165 -9.93 3.46 -8.61
N ARG A 166 -9.29 4.54 -9.04
CA ARG A 166 -7.84 4.70 -8.94
C ARG A 166 -7.53 5.73 -7.86
N LEU A 167 -6.78 5.30 -6.87
CA LEU A 167 -6.11 6.20 -5.94
C LEU A 167 -4.80 6.66 -6.58
N ARG A 168 -4.70 7.95 -6.81
CA ARG A 168 -3.56 8.53 -7.52
C ARG A 168 -2.75 9.42 -6.61
N LYS A 169 -1.43 9.22 -6.63
CA LYS A 169 -0.49 10.25 -6.20
C LYS A 169 -0.40 11.38 -7.21
N THR A 170 -0.30 12.60 -6.75
CA THR A 170 -0.03 13.76 -7.59
C THR A 170 1.47 13.91 -7.76
N LYS A 171 1.92 14.03 -8.99
CA LYS A 171 3.25 14.41 -9.51
C LYS A 171 4.45 13.48 -9.24
N ASP A 172 4.73 13.08 -8.01
CA ASP A 172 5.96 12.32 -7.73
C ASP A 172 5.63 10.89 -7.34
N VAL A 173 6.14 9.95 -8.12
CA VAL A 173 5.84 8.53 -7.94
C VAL A 173 7.04 7.88 -7.28
N SER A 174 6.86 7.44 -6.05
CA SER A 174 7.84 6.54 -5.44
C SER A 174 7.85 5.21 -6.22
N PRO A 175 8.99 4.72 -6.68
CA PRO A 175 9.09 3.40 -7.27
C PRO A 175 8.92 2.28 -6.24
N PHE A 176 8.94 2.64 -4.94
CA PHE A 176 8.81 1.68 -3.86
C PHE A 176 7.39 1.61 -3.36
N THR A 177 6.90 0.39 -3.18
CA THR A 177 5.67 0.10 -2.46
C THR A 177 5.90 -1.02 -1.46
N ILE A 178 5.18 -0.98 -0.35
CA ILE A 178 5.15 -2.05 0.64
C ILE A 178 3.71 -2.50 0.75
N GLU A 179 3.48 -3.74 0.42
CA GLU A 179 2.17 -4.37 0.50
C GLU A 179 2.10 -5.26 1.75
N HIS A 180 0.92 -5.38 2.28
CA HIS A 180 0.63 -6.17 3.46
C HIS A 180 -0.80 -6.69 3.44
N TYR A 181 -1.03 -7.76 4.19
CA TYR A 181 -2.36 -8.23 4.49
C TYR A 181 -2.47 -8.69 5.94
N HIS A 182 -3.70 -8.73 6.43
CA HIS A 182 -4.02 -9.02 7.81
C HIS A 182 -4.93 -10.22 7.93
N LEU A 183 -4.71 -10.98 8.99
CA LEU A 183 -5.62 -12.03 9.43
C LEU A 183 -6.09 -11.74 10.85
N TYR A 184 -7.27 -12.23 11.18
CA TYR A 184 -7.63 -12.34 12.59
C TYR A 184 -6.69 -13.34 13.26
N PRO A 185 -6.23 -13.09 14.51
CA PRO A 185 -5.46 -14.06 15.26
C PRO A 185 -6.24 -15.37 15.34
N VAL A 186 -5.57 -16.47 15.05
CA VAL A 186 -6.15 -17.79 15.30
C VAL A 186 -6.09 -18.03 16.79
N SER A 187 -7.25 -18.06 17.47
CA SER A 187 -7.40 -18.38 18.88
C SER A 187 -7.03 -19.83 19.17
#